data_2b54d104682e85719bb45cc410fe2253
#
_entry.id   2b54d104682e85719bb45cc410fe2253
#
_cell.length_a   1.000
_cell.length_b   1.000
_cell.length_c   1.000
_cell.angle_alpha   90.00
_cell.angle_beta   90.00
_cell.angle_gamma   90.00
#
_symmetry.space_group_name_H-M   'P 1'
#
loop_
_entity.id
_entity.type
_entity.pdbx_description
1 polymer ?
#
loop_
_entity_poly.entity_id
_entity_poly.type
_entity_poly.pdbx_seq_one_letter_code
_entity_poly.pdbx_strand_id
1 'polypeptide(L)'
;NNVFGGGESWNVKLKGSYEWQTGGGEKSSLMNSWEMGLSTSLTFPRVVFPHLGKREFDFPATTTFRLYINQLNRAKYYKLLSFGGNATYDFQPSRTSRHSITPFKLTFNVLQHQSEDFKEIAEANPALYVSLRNQFIPAMEYTYTCDNASRRRMKSPTSWQRTVTSAGNITSLIYRAFGKPFNEEDKSLLGAPFAQFVKLNTELRHLWNIDKNNAIASRMAVGALFTYGNATIAPYSEQFYVGGANSIRAFTVRSVGPGGYHPESLLFIHTSDIIISLLLCLSVQ
;
A
#
# COMPACT_ATOMS: atom_id res chain seq x y z
N ASN A 1 4.72 -23.39 13.69
CA ASN A 1 6.03 -23.30 13.06
C ASN A 1 6.49 -24.71 12.73
N ASN A 2 7.15 -24.89 11.59
CA ASN A 2 7.56 -26.18 11.04
C ASN A 2 6.38 -27.05 10.53
N VAL A 3 5.52 -26.43 9.75
CA VAL A 3 4.25 -27.03 9.27
C VAL A 3 4.47 -28.27 8.41
N PHE A 4 5.55 -28.31 7.62
CA PHE A 4 5.90 -29.42 6.72
C PHE A 4 7.25 -30.09 7.06
N GLY A 5 7.84 -29.78 8.23
CA GLY A 5 9.12 -30.36 8.68
C GLY A 5 10.38 -29.68 8.16
N GLY A 6 10.24 -28.60 7.36
CA GLY A 6 11.36 -27.84 6.76
C GLY A 6 11.59 -26.44 7.35
N GLY A 7 11.03 -26.14 8.54
CA GLY A 7 11.16 -24.83 9.19
C GLY A 7 10.15 -23.80 8.70
N GLU A 8 9.13 -24.22 7.98
CA GLU A 8 8.08 -23.34 7.48
C GLU A 8 7.27 -22.75 8.63
N SER A 9 6.82 -21.51 8.44
CA SER A 9 5.91 -20.84 9.37
C SER A 9 4.60 -20.47 8.69
N TRP A 10 3.51 -20.83 9.35
CA TRP A 10 2.17 -20.44 8.94
C TRP A 10 1.65 -19.40 9.95
N ASN A 11 1.23 -18.26 9.43
CA ASN A 11 0.67 -17.17 10.22
C ASN A 11 -0.71 -16.79 9.69
N VAL A 12 -1.66 -16.65 10.62
CA VAL A 12 -2.99 -16.09 10.36
C VAL A 12 -3.09 -14.79 11.16
N LYS A 13 -3.47 -13.71 10.49
CA LYS A 13 -3.61 -12.39 11.08
C LYS A 13 -5.01 -11.85 10.83
N LEU A 14 -5.70 -11.53 11.90
CA LEU A 14 -6.94 -10.76 11.90
C LEU A 14 -6.61 -9.31 12.22
N LYS A 15 -7.16 -8.38 11.44
CA LYS A 15 -7.07 -6.93 11.63
C LYS A 15 -8.47 -6.36 11.76
N GLY A 16 -8.69 -5.49 12.73
CA GLY A 16 -9.89 -4.69 12.86
C GLY A 16 -9.52 -3.26 13.16
N SER A 17 -10.18 -2.31 12.51
CA SER A 17 -10.10 -0.90 12.85
C SER A 17 -11.47 -0.26 12.79
N TYR A 18 -11.69 0.68 13.66
CA TYR A 18 -12.93 1.45 13.74
C TYR A 18 -12.56 2.92 13.89
N GLU A 19 -13.10 3.76 13.02
CA GLU A 19 -12.96 5.21 13.07
C GLU A 19 -14.31 5.82 13.34
N TRP A 20 -14.38 6.67 14.37
CA TRP A 20 -15.54 7.51 14.62
C TRP A 20 -15.10 8.98 14.61
N GLN A 21 -15.95 9.84 14.13
CA GLN A 21 -15.72 11.27 14.14
C GLN A 21 -16.76 11.92 15.05
N THR A 22 -16.29 12.61 16.08
CA THR A 22 -17.12 13.40 17.00
C THR A 22 -16.93 14.89 16.68
N GLY A 23 -18.02 15.60 16.43
CA GLY A 23 -18.03 17.05 16.24
C GLY A 23 -18.21 17.52 14.81
N GLY A 24 -19.22 18.33 14.63
CA GLY A 24 -19.61 19.01 13.40
C GLY A 24 -21.12 19.09 13.30
N GLY A 25 -21.67 20.27 12.96
CA GLY A 25 -23.10 20.62 13.00
C GLY A 25 -24.08 19.61 12.40
N GLU A 26 -25.33 19.93 12.29
CA GLU A 26 -26.49 19.06 11.96
C GLU A 26 -26.34 18.10 10.77
N LYS A 27 -25.33 18.28 9.91
CA LYS A 27 -24.97 17.38 8.80
C LYS A 27 -23.80 16.42 9.10
N SER A 28 -23.12 16.54 10.24
CA SER A 28 -22.08 15.59 10.62
C SER A 28 -22.69 14.36 11.27
N SER A 29 -23.37 13.58 10.48
CA SER A 29 -23.66 12.22 10.90
C SER A 29 -22.33 11.52 11.10
N LEU A 30 -22.13 11.03 12.32
CA LEU A 30 -21.04 10.18 12.77
C LEU A 30 -20.55 9.30 11.61
N MET A 31 -19.42 9.66 10.99
CA MET A 31 -18.81 8.83 9.95
C MET A 31 -18.21 7.63 10.63
N ASN A 32 -19.04 6.65 10.93
CA ASN A 32 -18.61 5.39 11.46
C ASN A 32 -18.01 4.58 10.30
N SER A 33 -16.71 4.51 10.25
CA SER A 33 -15.99 3.67 9.30
C SER A 33 -15.35 2.51 10.02
N TRP A 34 -15.48 1.31 9.49
CA TRP A 34 -14.77 0.16 10.01
C TRP A 34 -14.09 -0.62 8.89
N GLU A 35 -12.96 -1.19 9.20
CA GLU A 35 -12.20 -2.08 8.32
C GLU A 35 -11.95 -3.39 9.06
N MET A 36 -12.26 -4.51 8.41
CA MET A 36 -11.94 -5.85 8.87
C MET A 36 -11.09 -6.55 7.81
N GLY A 37 -10.00 -7.16 8.25
CA GLY A 37 -9.09 -7.88 7.37
C GLY A 37 -8.67 -9.21 7.96
N LEU A 38 -8.69 -10.23 7.12
CA LEU A 38 -8.10 -11.54 7.40
C LEU A 38 -6.98 -11.79 6.41
N SER A 39 -5.83 -12.19 6.90
CA SER A 39 -4.74 -12.62 6.02
C SER A 39 -4.08 -13.88 6.55
N THR A 40 -3.74 -14.77 5.65
CA THR A 40 -2.95 -15.96 5.92
C THR A 40 -1.66 -15.91 5.12
N SER A 41 -0.56 -16.29 5.72
CA SER A 41 0.75 -16.32 5.07
C SER A 41 1.54 -17.57 5.44
N LEU A 42 2.11 -18.18 4.42
CA LEU A 42 3.00 -19.34 4.54
C LEU A 42 4.40 -18.91 4.11
N THR A 43 5.36 -18.96 5.02
CA THR A 43 6.75 -18.56 4.79
C THR A 43 7.66 -19.76 4.82
N PHE A 44 8.43 -19.92 3.76
CA PHE A 44 9.48 -20.94 3.60
C PHE A 44 10.84 -20.29 3.86
N PRO A 45 11.73 -20.88 4.68
CA PRO A 45 13.08 -20.38 4.92
C PRO A 45 14.05 -20.69 3.76
N ARG A 46 13.57 -20.64 2.53
CA ARG A 46 14.29 -20.90 1.29
C ARG A 46 13.57 -20.29 0.09
N VAL A 47 14.28 -20.16 -1.03
CA VAL A 47 13.65 -19.83 -2.31
C VAL A 47 12.99 -21.09 -2.87
N VAL A 48 11.65 -21.06 -3.01
CA VAL A 48 10.88 -22.24 -3.46
C VAL A 48 10.85 -22.33 -4.98
N PHE A 49 10.75 -21.19 -5.68
CA PHE A 49 10.72 -21.13 -7.14
C PHE A 49 11.17 -19.73 -7.65
N PRO A 50 12.00 -19.62 -8.71
CA PRO A 50 12.66 -20.69 -9.43
C PRO A 50 13.73 -21.36 -8.56
N HIS A 51 14.01 -22.63 -8.84
CA HIS A 51 15.03 -23.39 -8.12
C HIS A 51 16.42 -22.88 -8.54
N LEU A 52 16.80 -21.75 -7.99
CA LEU A 52 18.11 -21.13 -8.19
C LEU A 52 19.13 -21.88 -7.33
N GLY A 53 19.51 -23.10 -7.73
CA GLY A 53 20.60 -23.87 -7.16
C GLY A 53 20.85 -23.70 -5.64
N LYS A 54 21.69 -24.50 -5.05
CA LYS A 54 22.20 -24.34 -3.67
C LYS A 54 23.15 -23.10 -3.61
N ARG A 55 22.63 -21.88 -3.73
CA ARG A 55 23.37 -20.70 -3.29
C ARG A 55 23.22 -20.60 -1.78
N GLU A 56 24.27 -20.90 -1.09
CA GLU A 56 24.41 -20.57 0.33
C GLU A 56 24.50 -19.03 0.40
N PHE A 57 23.41 -18.39 0.79
CA PHE A 57 23.44 -16.97 1.15
C PHE A 57 23.93 -16.87 2.60
N ASP A 58 24.80 -15.93 2.89
CA ASP A 58 25.23 -15.63 4.28
C ASP A 58 24.05 -15.35 5.22
N PHE A 59 22.93 -14.92 4.63
CA PHE A 59 21.65 -14.69 5.33
C PHE A 59 20.55 -15.50 4.65
N PRO A 60 19.60 -16.07 5.42
CA PRO A 60 18.55 -16.90 4.88
C PRO A 60 17.64 -16.10 3.93
N ALA A 61 17.51 -16.59 2.70
CA ALA A 61 16.49 -16.15 1.79
C ALA A 61 15.16 -16.79 2.16
N THR A 62 14.05 -16.05 2.05
CA THR A 62 12.72 -16.57 2.36
C THR A 62 11.76 -16.39 1.19
N THR A 63 10.78 -17.29 1.09
CA THR A 63 9.65 -17.17 0.17
C THR A 63 8.37 -17.13 1.00
N THR A 64 7.57 -16.09 0.81
CA THR A 64 6.30 -15.92 1.51
C THR A 64 5.16 -15.89 0.51
N PHE A 65 4.22 -16.82 0.65
CA PHE A 65 2.93 -16.77 -0.03
C PHE A 65 1.90 -16.21 0.93
N ARG A 66 1.15 -15.21 0.49
CA ARG A 66 0.14 -14.56 1.29
C ARG A 66 -1.18 -14.45 0.53
N LEU A 67 -2.27 -14.75 1.22
CA LEU A 67 -3.64 -14.48 0.79
C LEU A 67 -4.29 -13.54 1.79
N TYR A 68 -5.13 -12.64 1.31
CA TYR A 68 -5.82 -11.69 2.16
C TYR A 68 -7.20 -11.33 1.62
N ILE A 69 -8.06 -10.97 2.54
CA ILE A 69 -9.37 -10.40 2.28
C ILE A 69 -9.57 -9.24 3.27
N ASN A 70 -9.94 -8.08 2.77
CA ASN A 70 -10.23 -6.89 3.55
C ASN A 70 -11.58 -6.35 3.17
N GLN A 71 -12.38 -5.98 4.14
CA GLN A 71 -13.63 -5.27 3.95
C GLN A 71 -13.57 -3.92 4.63
N LEU A 72 -13.70 -2.86 3.83
CA LEU A 72 -13.87 -1.49 4.28
C LEU A 72 -15.33 -1.11 4.16
N ASN A 73 -15.92 -0.68 5.27
CA ASN A 73 -17.26 -0.12 5.29
C ASN A 73 -17.18 1.34 5.71
N ARG A 74 -17.57 2.24 4.82
CA ARG A 74 -17.84 3.63 5.12
C ARG A 74 -19.34 3.81 5.26
N ALA A 75 -19.81 3.83 6.51
CA ALA A 75 -21.22 3.96 6.82
C ALA A 75 -21.82 5.15 6.06
N LYS A 76 -23.03 4.94 5.49
CA LYS A 76 -23.79 5.86 4.64
C LYS A 76 -23.26 6.08 3.22
N TYR A 77 -22.10 5.56 2.84
CA TYR A 77 -21.52 5.82 1.53
C TYR A 77 -21.30 4.57 0.70
N TYR A 78 -20.34 3.73 1.08
CA TYR A 78 -20.01 2.55 0.29
C TYR A 78 -19.38 1.43 1.12
N LYS A 79 -19.43 0.22 0.57
CA LYS A 79 -18.70 -0.94 1.04
C LYS A 79 -17.72 -1.40 -0.04
N LEU A 80 -16.46 -1.52 0.30
CA LEU A 80 -15.40 -1.99 -0.59
C LEU A 80 -14.84 -3.29 -0.05
N LEU A 81 -14.91 -4.34 -0.85
CA LEU A 81 -14.26 -5.61 -0.60
C LEU A 81 -12.98 -5.68 -1.44
N SER A 82 -11.86 -5.95 -0.78
CA SER A 82 -10.57 -6.17 -1.43
C SER A 82 -10.05 -7.54 -1.06
N PHE A 83 -9.75 -8.38 -2.03
CA PHE A 83 -9.12 -9.66 -1.80
C PHE A 83 -7.99 -9.91 -2.79
N GLY A 84 -7.05 -10.73 -2.41
CA GLY A 84 -5.91 -10.97 -3.28
C GLY A 84 -4.87 -11.87 -2.67
N GLY A 85 -3.75 -11.99 -3.38
CA GLY A 85 -2.61 -12.76 -2.94
C GLY A 85 -1.32 -12.27 -3.55
N ASN A 86 -0.23 -12.60 -2.89
CA ASN A 86 1.11 -12.31 -3.38
C ASN A 86 2.10 -13.44 -3.06
N ALA A 87 3.16 -13.49 -3.86
CA ALA A 87 4.33 -14.30 -3.62
C ALA A 87 5.53 -13.37 -3.51
N THR A 88 6.19 -13.35 -2.37
CA THR A 88 7.31 -12.45 -2.07
C THR A 88 8.57 -13.24 -1.78
N TYR A 89 9.67 -12.82 -2.37
CA TYR A 89 11.00 -13.34 -2.16
C TYR A 89 11.85 -12.30 -1.47
N ASP A 90 12.30 -12.63 -0.27
CA ASP A 90 13.18 -11.78 0.53
C ASP A 90 14.59 -12.36 0.55
N PHE A 91 15.60 -11.54 0.23
CA PHE A 91 17.00 -11.90 0.38
C PHE A 91 17.80 -10.74 0.92
N GLN A 92 18.75 -11.10 1.75
CA GLN A 92 19.61 -10.20 2.46
C GLN A 92 21.08 -10.50 2.13
N PRO A 93 21.65 -9.86 1.09
CA PRO A 93 23.06 -10.11 0.69
C PRO A 93 24.05 -9.55 1.68
N SER A 94 23.68 -8.60 2.53
CA SER A 94 24.52 -8.05 3.58
C SER A 94 23.71 -7.71 4.82
N ARG A 95 24.40 -7.45 5.95
CA ARG A 95 23.73 -7.04 7.21
C ARG A 95 22.90 -5.78 7.08
N THR A 96 23.22 -4.93 6.13
CA THR A 96 22.61 -3.60 5.97
C THR A 96 21.67 -3.51 4.77
N SER A 97 21.69 -4.47 3.85
CA SER A 97 20.86 -4.42 2.66
C SER A 97 19.91 -5.61 2.58
N ARG A 98 18.64 -5.32 2.31
CA ARG A 98 17.59 -6.31 2.07
C ARG A 98 16.89 -6.00 0.76
N HIS A 99 16.61 -7.02 0.00
CA HIS A 99 15.83 -6.98 -1.23
C HIS A 99 14.57 -7.80 -1.06
N SER A 100 13.44 -7.25 -1.43
CA SER A 100 12.15 -7.92 -1.45
C SER A 100 11.58 -7.82 -2.85
N ILE A 101 11.38 -8.94 -3.51
CA ILE A 101 10.81 -9.01 -4.85
C ILE A 101 9.47 -9.73 -4.76
N THR A 102 8.41 -9.07 -5.21
CA THR A 102 7.07 -9.64 -5.33
C THR A 102 6.69 -9.68 -6.81
N PRO A 103 7.02 -10.77 -7.53
CA PRO A 103 6.73 -10.86 -8.95
C PRO A 103 5.23 -10.96 -9.25
N PHE A 104 4.45 -11.47 -8.30
CA PHE A 104 3.01 -11.62 -8.43
C PHE A 104 2.31 -11.05 -7.20
N LYS A 105 1.62 -9.94 -7.39
CA LYS A 105 0.72 -9.31 -6.43
C LYS A 105 -0.60 -9.08 -7.14
N LEU A 106 -1.61 -9.83 -6.80
CA LEU A 106 -2.92 -9.78 -7.41
C LEU A 106 -3.89 -9.22 -6.39
N THR A 107 -4.55 -8.12 -6.72
CA THR A 107 -5.58 -7.50 -5.88
C THR A 107 -6.84 -7.31 -6.70
N PHE A 108 -7.97 -7.71 -6.15
CA PHE A 108 -9.29 -7.51 -6.72
C PHE A 108 -10.10 -6.64 -5.77
N ASN A 109 -10.54 -5.49 -6.25
CA ASN A 109 -11.38 -4.55 -5.52
C ASN A 109 -12.81 -4.64 -6.07
N VAL A 110 -13.78 -4.84 -5.19
CA VAL A 110 -15.20 -4.95 -5.52
C VAL A 110 -15.99 -3.95 -4.69
N LEU A 111 -16.65 -3.03 -5.36
CA LEU A 111 -17.57 -2.09 -4.75
C LEU A 111 -18.93 -2.78 -4.57
N GLN A 112 -19.26 -3.18 -3.33
CA GLN A 112 -20.42 -4.02 -3.05
C GLN A 112 -21.72 -3.24 -2.86
N HIS A 113 -21.62 -2.04 -2.28
CA HIS A 113 -22.79 -1.24 -1.93
C HIS A 113 -22.48 0.25 -2.14
N GLN A 114 -23.44 0.96 -2.71
CA GLN A 114 -23.42 2.41 -2.91
C GLN A 114 -24.74 2.96 -2.38
N SER A 115 -24.67 3.99 -1.53
CA SER A 115 -25.85 4.74 -1.11
C SER A 115 -26.25 5.75 -2.18
N GLU A 116 -27.48 6.27 -2.10
CA GLU A 116 -27.91 7.36 -2.99
C GLU A 116 -27.07 8.61 -2.80
N ASP A 117 -26.75 8.99 -1.56
CA ASP A 117 -25.86 10.11 -1.25
C ASP A 117 -24.48 9.96 -1.91
N PHE A 118 -23.97 8.71 -1.97
CA PHE A 118 -22.70 8.44 -2.65
C PHE A 118 -22.82 8.57 -4.16
N LYS A 119 -23.94 8.20 -4.76
CA LYS A 119 -24.17 8.33 -6.21
C LYS A 119 -24.18 9.79 -6.64
N GLU A 120 -24.87 10.67 -5.89
CA GLU A 120 -24.86 12.11 -6.15
C GLU A 120 -23.45 12.70 -6.13
N ILE A 121 -22.64 12.29 -5.14
CA ILE A 121 -21.25 12.72 -5.03
C ILE A 121 -20.38 12.14 -6.15
N ALA A 122 -20.61 10.90 -6.54
CA ALA A 122 -19.90 10.25 -7.63
C ALA A 122 -20.22 10.91 -8.99
N GLU A 123 -21.45 11.37 -9.18
CA GLU A 123 -21.85 12.15 -10.37
C GLU A 123 -21.16 13.52 -10.38
N ALA A 124 -21.05 14.17 -9.22
CA ALA A 124 -20.32 15.42 -9.06
C ALA A 124 -18.79 15.25 -9.22
N ASN A 125 -18.26 14.08 -8.91
CA ASN A 125 -16.83 13.78 -9.00
C ASN A 125 -16.54 12.42 -9.66
N PRO A 126 -16.54 12.37 -10.99
CA PRO A 126 -16.31 11.14 -11.75
C PRO A 126 -14.96 10.46 -11.43
N ALA A 127 -13.94 11.25 -11.06
CA ALA A 127 -12.62 10.72 -10.69
C ALA A 127 -12.68 9.81 -9.44
N LEU A 128 -13.47 10.20 -8.45
CA LEU A 128 -13.70 9.40 -7.25
C LEU A 128 -14.41 8.07 -7.61
N TYR A 129 -15.45 8.15 -8.42
CA TYR A 129 -16.17 6.96 -8.87
C TYR A 129 -15.27 5.97 -9.61
N VAL A 130 -14.49 6.46 -10.59
CA VAL A 130 -13.56 5.61 -11.35
C VAL A 130 -12.51 4.97 -10.47
N SER A 131 -12.03 5.68 -9.44
CA SER A 131 -11.02 5.15 -8.50
C SER A 131 -11.55 4.04 -7.59
N LEU A 132 -12.86 4.02 -7.31
CA LEU A 132 -13.53 3.05 -6.43
C LEU A 132 -14.22 1.91 -7.16
N ARG A 133 -14.40 2.01 -8.49
CA ARG A 133 -15.05 0.95 -9.26
C ARG A 133 -14.35 -0.41 -9.11
N ASN A 134 -15.05 -1.47 -9.50
CA ASN A 134 -14.46 -2.80 -9.56
C ASN A 134 -13.20 -2.79 -10.43
N GLN A 135 -12.09 -3.23 -9.87
CA GLN A 135 -10.80 -3.20 -10.55
C GLN A 135 -9.95 -4.42 -10.20
N PHE A 136 -9.26 -4.94 -11.19
CA PHE A 136 -8.23 -5.93 -11.00
C PHE A 136 -6.85 -5.25 -11.07
N ILE A 137 -5.98 -5.51 -10.11
CA ILE A 137 -4.66 -4.87 -9.99
C ILE A 137 -3.59 -5.96 -10.01
N PRO A 138 -3.16 -6.42 -11.21
CA PRO A 138 -2.02 -7.31 -11.33
C PRO A 138 -0.74 -6.47 -11.25
N ALA A 139 0.02 -6.61 -10.18
CA ALA A 139 1.20 -5.81 -9.94
C ALA A 139 2.45 -6.67 -9.68
N MET A 140 3.59 -6.05 -9.95
CA MET A 140 4.90 -6.47 -9.46
C MET A 140 5.44 -5.40 -8.52
N GLU A 141 6.17 -5.82 -7.49
CA GLU A 141 6.74 -4.89 -6.53
C GLU A 141 8.18 -5.29 -6.22
N TYR A 142 9.05 -4.30 -6.18
CA TYR A 142 10.42 -4.45 -5.73
C TYR A 142 10.70 -3.44 -4.63
N THR A 143 11.15 -3.93 -3.48
CA THR A 143 11.56 -3.09 -2.35
C THR A 143 13.03 -3.33 -2.03
N TYR A 144 13.79 -2.26 -2.00
CA TYR A 144 15.15 -2.23 -1.50
C TYR A 144 15.20 -1.49 -0.17
N THR A 145 15.76 -2.13 0.85
CA THR A 145 15.95 -1.52 2.16
C THR A 145 17.44 -1.53 2.50
N CYS A 146 17.97 -0.34 2.78
CA CYS A 146 19.31 -0.16 3.34
C CYS A 146 19.16 0.32 4.78
N ASP A 147 19.57 -0.51 5.73
CA ASP A 147 19.45 -0.25 7.16
C ASP A 147 20.80 -0.43 7.85
N ASN A 148 21.37 0.66 8.35
CA ASN A 148 22.61 0.62 9.08
C ASN A 148 22.43 0.47 10.61
N ALA A 149 21.19 0.48 11.11
CA ALA A 149 20.88 0.31 12.53
C ALA A 149 21.35 -1.05 13.06
N SER A 150 21.48 -2.06 12.19
CA SER A 150 22.01 -3.37 12.53
C SER A 150 23.52 -3.38 12.86
N ARG A 151 24.24 -2.29 12.59
CA ARG A 151 25.64 -2.13 13.00
C ARG A 151 25.72 -1.74 14.46
N ARG A 152 26.33 -2.61 15.25
CA ARG A 152 26.51 -2.42 16.70
C ARG A 152 27.17 -1.04 16.99
N ARG A 153 26.53 -0.20 17.84
CA ARG A 153 27.01 1.11 18.31
C ARG A 153 26.97 2.27 17.29
N MET A 154 26.03 2.31 16.38
CA MET A 154 25.84 3.53 15.61
C MET A 154 25.15 4.63 16.43
N LYS A 155 25.78 5.82 16.51
CA LYS A 155 25.18 6.99 17.15
C LYS A 155 23.98 7.54 16.36
N SER A 156 23.96 7.30 15.04
CA SER A 156 22.95 7.84 14.12
C SER A 156 22.48 6.76 13.14
N PRO A 157 21.62 5.82 13.59
CA PRO A 157 21.05 4.81 12.71
C PRO A 157 20.16 5.45 11.66
N THR A 158 20.34 5.00 10.43
CA THR A 158 19.57 5.44 9.25
C THR A 158 19.03 4.23 8.52
N SER A 159 17.75 4.28 8.17
CA SER A 159 17.09 3.29 7.34
C SER A 159 16.52 3.97 6.10
N TRP A 160 16.83 3.45 4.94
CA TRP A 160 16.33 3.94 3.67
C TRP A 160 15.65 2.82 2.90
N GLN A 161 14.36 2.99 2.68
CA GLN A 161 13.52 2.05 1.93
C GLN A 161 13.08 2.71 0.61
N ARG A 162 13.17 1.95 -0.47
CA ARG A 162 12.71 2.34 -1.81
C ARG A 162 11.83 1.23 -2.35
N THR A 163 10.64 1.58 -2.81
CA THR A 163 9.69 0.63 -3.39
C THR A 163 9.27 1.11 -4.76
N VAL A 164 9.34 0.21 -5.71
CA VAL A 164 8.83 0.40 -7.07
C VAL A 164 7.74 -0.62 -7.30
N THR A 165 6.54 -0.15 -7.63
CA THR A 165 5.41 -1.00 -7.99
C THR A 165 5.02 -0.74 -9.43
N SER A 166 4.90 -1.79 -10.23
CA SER A 166 4.48 -1.75 -11.63
C SER A 166 3.22 -2.59 -11.78
N ALA A 167 2.09 -1.97 -12.08
CA ALA A 167 0.80 -2.65 -12.23
C ALA A 167 0.33 -2.66 -13.69
N GLY A 168 -0.30 -3.76 -14.10
CA GLY A 168 -0.93 -3.92 -15.43
C GLY A 168 0.02 -4.01 -16.62
N ASN A 169 1.31 -3.75 -16.45
CA ASN A 169 2.27 -3.68 -17.55
C ASN A 169 2.52 -5.04 -18.20
N ILE A 170 2.70 -6.09 -17.41
CA ILE A 170 2.85 -7.45 -17.94
C ILE A 170 1.56 -7.88 -18.64
N THR A 171 0.42 -7.59 -18.05
CA THR A 171 -0.88 -7.89 -18.66
C THR A 171 -1.03 -7.18 -20.00
N SER A 172 -0.71 -5.89 -20.07
CA SER A 172 -0.72 -5.13 -21.33
C SER A 172 0.29 -5.66 -22.35
N LEU A 173 1.46 -6.14 -21.92
CA LEU A 173 2.44 -6.77 -22.79
C LEU A 173 1.92 -8.09 -23.39
N ILE A 174 1.24 -8.90 -22.57
CA ILE A 174 0.58 -10.13 -23.03
C ILE A 174 -0.51 -9.78 -24.07
N TYR A 175 -1.37 -8.80 -23.78
CA TYR A 175 -2.39 -8.33 -24.76
C TYR A 175 -1.76 -7.85 -26.07
N ARG A 176 -0.62 -7.17 -26.00
CA ARG A 176 0.15 -6.77 -27.20
C ARG A 176 0.64 -7.96 -28.01
N ALA A 177 1.09 -9.03 -27.34
CA ALA A 177 1.49 -10.27 -28.03
C ALA A 177 0.32 -10.94 -28.76
N PHE A 178 -0.92 -10.70 -28.31
CA PHE A 178 -2.15 -11.14 -28.99
C PHE A 178 -2.73 -10.07 -29.96
N GLY A 179 -1.95 -9.06 -30.35
CA GLY A 179 -2.33 -8.08 -31.38
C GLY A 179 -3.10 -6.86 -30.91
N LYS A 180 -3.27 -6.67 -29.59
CA LYS A 180 -3.90 -5.44 -29.04
C LYS A 180 -2.85 -4.39 -28.70
N PRO A 181 -3.08 -3.09 -28.97
CA PRO A 181 -2.15 -2.01 -28.61
C PRO A 181 -1.86 -1.98 -27.11
N PHE A 182 -0.63 -1.62 -26.72
CA PHE A 182 -0.23 -1.54 -25.31
C PHE A 182 -1.01 -0.47 -24.54
N ASN A 183 -1.27 0.67 -25.15
CA ASN A 183 -1.94 1.83 -24.57
C ASN A 183 -3.45 1.90 -24.93
N GLU A 184 -4.06 0.82 -25.43
CA GLU A 184 -5.49 0.79 -25.66
C GLU A 184 -6.25 0.87 -24.34
N GLU A 185 -7.28 1.70 -24.30
CA GLU A 185 -8.21 1.79 -23.16
C GLU A 185 -9.21 0.62 -23.21
N ASP A 186 -9.90 0.36 -22.09
CA ASP A 186 -10.98 -0.65 -21.95
C ASP A 186 -10.57 -2.13 -22.04
N LYS A 187 -9.31 -2.45 -21.78
CA LYS A 187 -8.93 -3.85 -21.58
C LYS A 187 -9.44 -4.36 -20.22
N SER A 188 -10.09 -5.50 -20.28
CA SER A 188 -10.58 -6.17 -19.08
C SER A 188 -9.94 -7.55 -18.89
N LEU A 189 -9.68 -7.93 -17.66
CA LEU A 189 -9.22 -9.26 -17.27
C LEU A 189 -10.15 -9.80 -16.18
N LEU A 190 -10.62 -11.04 -16.34
CA LEU A 190 -11.60 -11.65 -15.43
C LEU A 190 -12.90 -10.82 -15.26
N GLY A 191 -13.32 -10.13 -16.32
CA GLY A 191 -14.56 -9.33 -16.32
C GLY A 191 -14.45 -7.97 -15.62
N ALA A 192 -13.25 -7.56 -15.18
CA ALA A 192 -13.00 -6.25 -14.60
C ALA A 192 -11.88 -5.51 -15.34
N PRO A 193 -11.97 -4.19 -15.50
CA PRO A 193 -10.87 -3.40 -16.04
C PRO A 193 -9.66 -3.53 -15.11
N PHE A 194 -8.47 -3.69 -15.67
CA PHE A 194 -7.26 -3.74 -14.87
C PHE A 194 -6.56 -2.38 -14.79
N ALA A 195 -6.04 -2.08 -13.62
CA ALA A 195 -5.28 -0.86 -13.41
C ALA A 195 -3.88 -0.95 -14.05
N GLN A 196 -3.46 0.13 -14.70
CA GLN A 196 -2.12 0.25 -15.30
C GLN A 196 -1.43 1.50 -14.76
N PHE A 197 -0.37 1.31 -13.97
CA PHE A 197 0.38 2.42 -13.36
C PHE A 197 1.80 1.99 -12.96
N VAL A 198 2.64 3.00 -12.71
CA VAL A 198 3.90 2.85 -11.99
C VAL A 198 3.86 3.74 -10.75
N LYS A 199 4.20 3.16 -9.60
CA LYS A 199 4.26 3.83 -8.31
C LYS A 199 5.66 3.74 -7.75
N LEU A 200 6.22 4.88 -7.40
CA LEU A 200 7.51 5.01 -6.76
C LEU A 200 7.30 5.51 -5.34
N ASN A 201 7.94 4.90 -4.37
CA ASN A 201 7.92 5.32 -2.98
C ASN A 201 9.32 5.23 -2.39
N THR A 202 9.76 6.28 -1.71
CA THR A 202 11.02 6.29 -0.97
C THR A 202 10.80 6.85 0.41
N GLU A 203 11.33 6.17 1.41
CA GLU A 203 11.21 6.55 2.81
C GLU A 203 12.58 6.50 3.48
N LEU A 204 12.97 7.63 4.04
CA LEU A 204 14.19 7.79 4.83
C LEU A 204 13.80 8.00 6.29
N ARG A 205 14.33 7.18 7.16
CA ARG A 205 14.23 7.32 8.63
C ARG A 205 15.61 7.50 9.19
N HIS A 206 15.76 8.51 10.01
CA HIS A 206 17.03 8.82 10.67
C HIS A 206 16.79 9.08 12.15
N LEU A 207 17.59 8.46 13.00
CA LEU A 207 17.61 8.69 14.44
C LEU A 207 18.95 9.32 14.81
N TRP A 208 18.92 10.50 15.34
CA TRP A 208 20.09 11.18 15.87
C TRP A 208 20.08 11.14 17.39
N ASN A 209 20.95 10.33 17.98
CA ASN A 209 21.14 10.30 19.42
C ASN A 209 22.13 11.41 19.82
N ILE A 210 21.62 12.47 20.43
CA ILE A 210 22.38 13.61 20.91
C ILE A 210 23.13 13.18 22.19
N ASP A 211 22.39 12.68 23.14
CA ASP A 211 22.84 12.24 24.46
C ASP A 211 22.22 10.86 24.80
N LYS A 212 22.55 10.38 26.03
CA LYS A 212 21.92 9.17 26.58
C LYS A 212 20.42 9.31 26.78
N ASN A 213 19.93 10.54 26.97
CA ASN A 213 18.53 10.84 27.32
C ASN A 213 17.79 11.59 26.21
N ASN A 214 18.51 12.12 25.19
CA ASN A 214 17.91 12.96 24.15
C ASN A 214 18.18 12.38 22.77
N ALA A 215 17.13 12.21 21.98
CA ALA A 215 17.23 11.78 20.59
C ALA A 215 16.26 12.54 19.68
N ILE A 216 16.67 12.78 18.44
CA ILE A 216 15.83 13.34 17.38
C ILE A 216 15.57 12.25 16.36
N ALA A 217 14.30 11.89 16.18
CA ALA A 217 13.88 10.99 15.10
C ALA A 217 13.30 11.82 13.94
N SER A 218 13.78 11.59 12.75
CA SER A 218 13.28 12.21 11.52
C SER A 218 12.81 11.15 10.54
N ARG A 219 11.73 11.44 9.84
CA ARG A 219 11.17 10.62 8.78
C ARG A 219 10.83 11.51 7.58
N MET A 220 11.35 11.15 6.43
CA MET A 220 11.02 11.78 5.15
C MET A 220 10.46 10.71 4.22
N ALA A 221 9.30 10.97 3.63
CA ALA A 221 8.70 10.09 2.64
C ALA A 221 8.37 10.88 1.39
N VAL A 222 8.72 10.33 0.23
CA VAL A 222 8.39 10.88 -1.08
C VAL A 222 7.79 9.77 -1.93
N GLY A 223 6.67 10.05 -2.54
CA GLY A 223 5.97 9.11 -3.41
C GLY A 223 5.49 9.79 -4.69
N ALA A 224 5.51 9.05 -5.78
CA ALA A 224 4.94 9.45 -7.06
C ALA A 224 4.23 8.27 -7.70
N LEU A 225 3.07 8.53 -8.32
CA LEU A 225 2.25 7.55 -8.98
C LEU A 225 1.86 8.08 -10.35
N PHE A 226 2.10 7.29 -11.39
CA PHE A 226 1.84 7.64 -12.77
C PHE A 226 0.92 6.60 -13.39
N THR A 227 -0.28 7.02 -13.78
CA THR A 227 -1.25 6.20 -14.51
C THR A 227 -1.12 6.42 -16.00
N TYR A 228 -1.34 5.38 -16.77
CA TYR A 228 -1.30 5.42 -18.23
C TYR A 228 -2.01 4.21 -18.84
N GLY A 229 -2.20 4.24 -20.18
CA GLY A 229 -2.80 3.13 -20.93
C GLY A 229 -4.23 2.83 -20.49
N ASN A 230 -4.45 1.67 -19.89
CA ASN A 230 -5.76 1.20 -19.47
C ASN A 230 -6.35 1.90 -18.22
N ALA A 231 -5.63 2.81 -17.60
CA ALA A 231 -6.09 3.52 -16.41
C ALA A 231 -5.83 5.02 -16.53
N THR A 232 -6.89 5.81 -16.51
CA THR A 232 -6.82 7.28 -16.46
C THR A 232 -6.63 7.77 -15.04
N ILE A 233 -7.14 7.03 -14.05
CA ILE A 233 -7.09 7.38 -12.64
C ILE A 233 -6.64 6.15 -11.85
N ALA A 234 -5.74 6.39 -10.88
CA ALA A 234 -5.25 5.32 -10.03
C ALA A 234 -6.35 4.72 -9.13
N PRO A 235 -6.28 3.41 -8.84
CA PRO A 235 -7.14 2.78 -7.85
C PRO A 235 -7.05 3.50 -6.51
N TYR A 236 -8.19 3.71 -5.87
CA TYR A 236 -8.27 4.36 -4.58
C TYR A 236 -7.35 3.75 -3.51
N SER A 237 -7.19 2.44 -3.52
CA SER A 237 -6.31 1.72 -2.60
C SER A 237 -4.81 2.00 -2.81
N GLU A 238 -4.43 2.47 -4.00
CA GLU A 238 -3.03 2.72 -4.35
C GLU A 238 -2.64 4.20 -4.31
N GLN A 239 -3.61 5.11 -4.25
CA GLN A 239 -3.37 6.55 -4.16
C GLN A 239 -2.70 6.93 -2.83
N PHE A 240 -1.87 7.96 -2.88
CA PHE A 240 -1.28 8.53 -1.67
C PHE A 240 -2.28 9.40 -0.93
N TYR A 241 -2.14 9.45 0.39
CA TYR A 241 -2.97 10.28 1.26
C TYR A 241 -2.22 10.73 2.51
N VAL A 242 -2.70 11.79 3.12
CA VAL A 242 -2.21 12.32 4.39
C VAL A 242 -3.32 12.21 5.43
N GLY A 243 -2.94 12.12 6.69
CA GLY A 243 -3.84 11.93 7.83
C GLY A 243 -3.85 10.50 8.37
N GLY A 244 -4.43 10.32 9.54
CA GLY A 244 -4.54 9.05 10.24
C GLY A 244 -3.36 8.73 11.17
N ALA A 245 -3.48 7.64 11.90
CA ALA A 245 -2.60 7.26 13.02
C ALA A 245 -1.10 7.10 12.64
N ASN A 246 -0.81 6.75 11.39
CA ASN A 246 0.55 6.54 10.89
C ASN A 246 1.13 7.73 10.12
N SER A 247 0.40 8.85 10.05
CA SER A 247 0.79 10.09 9.41
C SER A 247 0.57 11.27 10.35
N ILE A 248 -0.34 12.17 10.08
CA ILE A 248 -0.69 13.30 10.96
C ILE A 248 -1.90 12.90 11.81
N ARG A 249 -1.68 12.54 13.06
CA ARG A 249 -2.70 11.95 13.95
C ARG A 249 -3.89 12.85 14.26
N ALA A 250 -3.71 14.18 14.18
CA ALA A 250 -4.76 15.15 14.44
C ALA A 250 -5.84 15.20 13.33
N PHE A 251 -5.57 14.59 12.19
CA PHE A 251 -6.45 14.63 11.02
C PHE A 251 -6.91 13.23 10.64
N THR A 252 -8.14 13.13 10.20
CA THR A 252 -8.67 11.87 9.65
C THR A 252 -7.96 11.51 8.35
N VAL A 253 -7.99 10.24 8.00
CA VAL A 253 -7.40 9.73 6.76
C VAL A 253 -7.97 10.48 5.55
N ARG A 254 -7.09 11.07 4.72
CA ARG A 254 -7.44 11.80 3.49
C ARG A 254 -8.21 13.12 3.70
N SER A 255 -8.25 13.67 4.90
CA SER A 255 -8.92 14.93 5.17
C SER A 255 -8.04 16.17 4.98
N VAL A 256 -6.74 15.97 4.74
CA VAL A 256 -5.78 17.05 4.57
C VAL A 256 -5.49 17.24 3.10
N GLY A 257 -5.77 18.44 2.59
CA GLY A 257 -5.43 18.89 1.25
C GLY A 257 -4.31 19.94 1.22
N PRO A 258 -3.98 20.51 0.06
CA PRO A 258 -3.06 21.64 -0.05
C PRO A 258 -3.54 22.85 0.75
N GLY A 259 -2.62 23.65 1.29
CA GLY A 259 -2.76 24.73 2.24
C GLY A 259 -4.12 25.46 2.38
N GLY A 260 -4.67 26.02 1.32
CA GLY A 260 -5.97 26.73 1.33
C GLY A 260 -7.18 25.85 1.01
N TYR A 261 -7.04 24.53 0.96
CA TYR A 261 -8.12 23.62 0.60
C TYR A 261 -9.12 23.48 1.75
N HIS A 262 -10.37 23.87 1.48
CA HIS A 262 -11.51 23.64 2.36
C HIS A 262 -12.48 22.73 1.63
N PRO A 263 -12.64 21.46 2.07
CA PRO A 263 -13.61 20.56 1.45
C PRO A 263 -15.03 21.07 1.70
N GLU A 264 -15.81 21.24 0.66
CA GLU A 264 -17.25 21.62 0.75
C GLU A 264 -18.07 20.51 1.41
N SER A 265 -17.58 19.28 1.35
CA SER A 265 -18.12 18.14 2.10
C SER A 265 -17.00 17.28 2.67
N LEU A 266 -17.25 16.63 3.82
CA LEU A 266 -16.31 15.66 4.44
C LEU A 266 -15.97 14.45 3.56
N LEU A 267 -16.57 14.37 2.39
CA LEU A 267 -16.35 13.32 1.39
C LEU A 267 -15.33 13.68 0.33
N PHE A 268 -14.90 14.93 0.23
CA PHE A 268 -13.80 15.30 -0.65
C PHE A 268 -12.49 14.76 -0.06
N ILE A 269 -12.24 13.52 -0.40
CA ILE A 269 -11.04 12.79 -0.06
C ILE A 269 -9.94 13.31 -0.97
N HIS A 270 -9.04 14.11 -0.41
CA HIS A 270 -7.90 14.57 -1.19
C HIS A 270 -6.92 13.42 -1.39
N THR A 271 -6.74 13.04 -2.63
CA THR A 271 -5.74 12.07 -3.07
C THR A 271 -4.78 12.76 -4.02
N SER A 272 -3.52 12.41 -3.98
CA SER A 272 -2.54 12.95 -4.92
C SER A 272 -1.71 11.84 -5.56
N ASP A 273 -1.26 12.11 -6.75
CA ASP A 273 -0.34 11.25 -7.48
C ASP A 273 1.11 11.47 -7.03
N ILE A 274 1.36 12.61 -6.36
CA ILE A 274 2.66 12.93 -5.76
C ILE A 274 2.46 13.32 -4.30
N ILE A 275 3.26 12.75 -3.41
CA ILE A 275 3.29 13.08 -1.99
C ILE A 275 4.72 13.34 -1.53
N ILE A 276 4.89 14.39 -0.73
CA ILE A 276 6.12 14.66 0.02
C ILE A 276 5.71 14.87 1.47
N SER A 277 6.24 14.08 2.37
CA SER A 277 5.97 14.17 3.80
C SER A 277 7.26 14.21 4.59
N LEU A 278 7.39 15.21 5.46
CA LEU A 278 8.47 15.33 6.43
C LEU A 278 7.89 15.31 7.83
N LEU A 279 8.33 14.37 8.65
CA LEU A 279 7.95 14.26 10.05
C LEU A 279 9.20 14.34 10.93
N LEU A 280 9.20 15.26 11.87
CA LEU A 280 10.22 15.40 12.91
C LEU A 280 9.60 15.09 14.27
N CYS A 281 10.24 14.23 15.03
CA CYS A 281 9.83 13.88 16.39
C CYS A 281 11.03 14.04 17.32
N LEU A 282 10.86 14.84 18.37
CA LEU A 282 11.80 14.97 19.48
C LEU A 282 11.39 13.98 20.58
N SER A 283 12.29 13.12 20.98
CA SER A 283 12.13 12.27 22.15
C SER A 283 13.10 12.73 23.24
N VAL A 284 12.56 13.06 24.40
CA VAL A 284 13.30 13.32 25.64
C VAL A 284 12.88 12.22 26.60
N GLN A 285 13.82 11.41 27.06
CA GLN A 285 13.60 10.39 28.09
C GLN A 285 14.06 10.87 29.47
#